data_ed777b9bcfec13d8f69141183f310224
#
_entry.id   ed777b9bcfec13d8f69141183f310224
#
_cell.length_a   1.000
_cell.length_b   1.000
_cell.length_c   1.000
_cell.angle_alpha   90.00
_cell.angle_beta   90.00
_cell.angle_gamma   90.00
#
_symmetry.space_group_name_H-M   'P 1'
#
loop_
_entity.id
_entity.type
_entity.pdbx_description
1 polymer ?
#
loop_
_entity_poly.entity_id
_entity_poly.type
_entity_poly.pdbx_seq_one_letter_code
_entity_poly.pdbx_strand_id
1 'polypeptide(L)'
;METLTATVRQQGEGERAWFCGGGTFTWKVTGAESGGAFFMFEDQLERGKATPLHLHPNADETFYLLEGEILLHIDGEEVRLGAGGLAVFPRRVPHAFMVTSPTARMLAFQSPAAGEAFYRHASEDHPTPVDFDRIRAASEATGAIEILGPPPF
;
A
#
# COMPACT_ATOMS: atom_id res chain seq x y z
N MET A 1 21.16 -0.58 21.89
CA MET A 1 20.23 0.24 21.11
C MET A 1 20.88 0.54 19.77
N GLU A 2 20.23 0.22 18.69
CA GLU A 2 20.72 0.52 17.35
C GLU A 2 20.58 2.01 17.08
N THR A 3 21.64 2.64 16.57
CA THR A 3 21.60 4.05 16.23
C THR A 3 20.97 4.23 14.85
N LEU A 4 19.87 4.97 14.77
CA LEU A 4 19.25 5.31 13.50
C LEU A 4 20.07 6.39 12.78
N THR A 5 20.17 6.25 11.46
CA THR A 5 20.84 7.21 10.59
C THR A 5 19.86 7.84 9.62
N ALA A 6 20.22 9.01 9.08
CA ALA A 6 19.41 9.65 8.07
C ALA A 6 19.33 8.79 6.79
N THR A 7 18.16 8.74 6.18
CA THR A 7 17.92 8.07 4.90
C THR A 7 17.64 9.14 3.85
N VAL A 8 18.34 9.08 2.71
CA VAL A 8 18.10 9.94 1.56
C VAL A 8 17.99 9.08 0.31
N ARG A 9 16.90 9.24 -0.43
CA ARG A 9 16.69 8.56 -1.71
C ARG A 9 16.17 9.56 -2.74
N GLN A 10 16.83 9.61 -3.87
CA GLN A 10 16.41 10.40 -5.02
C GLN A 10 15.22 9.72 -5.72
N GLN A 11 14.66 10.38 -6.73
CA GLN A 11 13.62 9.80 -7.57
C GLN A 11 14.08 8.47 -8.16
N GLY A 12 13.27 7.43 -8.05
CA GLY A 12 13.57 6.08 -8.56
C GLY A 12 14.51 5.24 -7.68
N GLU A 13 15.14 5.82 -6.67
CA GLU A 13 16.00 5.08 -5.75
C GLU A 13 15.18 4.33 -4.69
N GLY A 14 15.63 3.15 -4.33
CA GLY A 14 15.03 2.27 -3.35
C GLY A 14 14.85 0.85 -3.90
N GLU A 15 14.54 -0.09 -3.04
CA GLU A 15 14.25 -1.46 -3.42
C GLU A 15 12.90 -1.52 -4.15
N ARG A 16 12.92 -2.05 -5.37
CA ARG A 16 11.71 -2.22 -6.17
C ARG A 16 11.11 -3.60 -5.96
N ALA A 17 9.79 -3.67 -5.88
CA ALA A 17 9.05 -4.92 -5.72
C ALA A 17 7.83 -4.95 -6.65
N TRP A 18 7.46 -6.15 -7.09
CA TRP A 18 6.24 -6.43 -7.85
C TRP A 18 5.23 -7.07 -6.90
N PHE A 19 4.13 -6.36 -6.69
CA PHE A 19 3.11 -6.79 -5.74
C PHE A 19 2.13 -7.77 -6.38
N CYS A 20 1.84 -8.86 -5.72
CA CYS A 20 0.92 -9.87 -6.26
C CYS A 20 -0.55 -9.41 -6.31
N GLY A 21 -0.88 -8.27 -5.72
CA GLY A 21 -2.17 -7.59 -5.90
C GLY A 21 -2.21 -6.65 -7.10
N GLY A 22 -1.15 -6.59 -7.89
CA GLY A 22 -0.99 -5.68 -9.03
C GLY A 22 -0.23 -4.41 -8.70
N GLY A 23 0.54 -3.92 -9.67
CA GLY A 23 1.40 -2.77 -9.53
C GLY A 23 2.81 -3.11 -9.05
N THR A 24 3.66 -2.09 -9.07
CA THR A 24 5.01 -2.15 -8.50
C THR A 24 5.17 -1.05 -7.47
N PHE A 25 6.03 -1.26 -6.50
CA PHE A 25 6.38 -0.20 -5.56
C PHE A 25 7.88 -0.15 -5.29
N THR A 26 8.32 1.03 -4.91
CA THR A 26 9.70 1.31 -4.53
C THR A 26 9.73 1.73 -3.07
N TRP A 27 10.43 0.97 -2.25
CA TRP A 27 10.58 1.28 -0.82
C TRP A 27 11.37 2.58 -0.65
N LYS A 28 10.76 3.58 -0.01
CA LYS A 28 11.40 4.86 0.29
C LYS A 28 11.91 4.92 1.71
N VAL A 29 11.17 4.35 2.66
CA VAL A 29 11.61 4.19 4.06
C VAL A 29 11.10 2.86 4.56
N THR A 30 11.99 2.04 5.10
CA THR A 30 11.62 0.78 5.73
C THR A 30 11.35 0.97 7.23
N GLY A 31 10.66 0.01 7.82
CA GLY A 31 10.43 0.02 9.27
C GLY A 31 11.71 0.02 10.08
N ALA A 32 12.75 -0.70 9.63
CA ALA A 32 14.06 -0.70 10.29
C ALA A 32 14.71 0.69 10.26
N GLU A 33 14.63 1.39 9.14
CA GLU A 33 15.21 2.73 8.98
C GLU A 33 14.52 3.79 9.85
N SER A 34 13.25 3.60 10.17
CA SER A 34 12.46 4.52 11.01
C SER A 34 12.38 4.10 12.49
N GLY A 35 13.06 3.02 12.86
CA GLY A 35 12.92 2.46 14.22
C GLY A 35 11.54 1.89 14.52
N GLY A 36 10.82 1.43 13.49
CA GLY A 36 9.48 0.89 13.61
C GLY A 36 8.35 1.93 13.58
N ALA A 37 8.70 3.21 13.47
CA ALA A 37 7.70 4.29 13.52
C ALA A 37 6.78 4.29 12.29
N PHE A 38 7.32 4.00 11.11
CA PHE A 38 6.57 3.96 9.86
C PHE A 38 7.36 3.26 8.75
N PHE A 39 6.68 2.91 7.68
CA PHE A 39 7.29 2.67 6.37
C PHE A 39 6.60 3.53 5.32
N MET A 40 7.29 3.74 4.20
CA MET A 40 6.75 4.45 3.04
C MET A 40 7.28 3.82 1.75
N PHE A 41 6.39 3.63 0.79
CA PHE A 41 6.77 3.26 -0.56
C PHE A 41 6.01 4.11 -1.59
N GLU A 42 6.56 4.18 -2.80
CA GLU A 42 5.90 4.79 -3.94
C GLU A 42 5.30 3.69 -4.82
N ASP A 43 3.98 3.69 -4.95
CA ASP A 43 3.24 2.81 -5.83
C ASP A 43 3.22 3.34 -7.25
N GLN A 44 3.44 2.46 -8.23
CA GLN A 44 3.24 2.68 -9.66
C GLN A 44 2.17 1.72 -10.14
N LEU A 45 1.04 2.27 -10.57
CA LEU A 45 -0.20 1.53 -10.77
C LEU A 45 -0.76 1.77 -12.17
N GLU A 46 -1.57 0.84 -12.64
CA GLU A 46 -2.27 0.91 -13.92
C GLU A 46 -3.78 0.84 -13.70
N ARG A 47 -4.52 1.32 -14.70
CA ARG A 47 -5.98 1.28 -14.70
C ARG A 47 -6.51 -0.11 -14.36
N GLY A 48 -7.50 -0.16 -13.48
CA GLY A 48 -8.16 -1.39 -13.06
C GLY A 48 -7.49 -2.09 -11.88
N LYS A 49 -6.29 -1.65 -11.45
CA LYS A 49 -5.75 -2.11 -10.18
C LYS A 49 -6.76 -1.79 -9.08
N ALA A 50 -7.20 -2.83 -8.38
CA ALA A 50 -8.14 -2.70 -7.26
C ALA A 50 -7.67 -3.53 -6.08
N THR A 51 -7.94 -3.05 -4.87
CA THR A 51 -7.70 -3.81 -3.65
C THR A 51 -8.98 -4.53 -3.21
N PRO A 52 -8.86 -5.68 -2.52
CA PRO A 52 -9.98 -6.20 -1.76
C PRO A 52 -10.48 -5.18 -0.74
N LEU A 53 -11.71 -5.33 -0.29
CA LEU A 53 -12.18 -4.62 0.90
C LEU A 53 -11.43 -5.17 2.11
N HIS A 54 -10.73 -4.32 2.85
CA HIS A 54 -9.86 -4.72 3.95
C HIS A 54 -9.71 -3.62 5.00
N LEU A 55 -9.11 -3.98 6.11
CA LEU A 55 -8.69 -3.05 7.15
C LEU A 55 -7.29 -3.42 7.65
N HIS A 56 -6.63 -2.46 8.26
CA HIS A 56 -5.37 -2.67 8.97
C HIS A 56 -5.65 -2.64 10.47
N PRO A 57 -5.48 -3.76 11.19
CA PRO A 57 -5.83 -3.79 12.61
C PRO A 57 -4.89 -2.99 13.51
N ASN A 58 -3.63 -2.82 13.09
CA ASN A 58 -2.55 -2.30 13.96
C ASN A 58 -1.79 -1.10 13.38
N ALA A 59 -2.28 -0.51 12.29
CA ALA A 59 -1.62 0.65 11.67
C ALA A 59 -2.63 1.59 11.05
N ASP A 60 -2.29 2.87 11.06
CA ASP A 60 -2.97 3.89 10.26
C ASP A 60 -2.30 3.94 8.89
N GLU A 61 -3.08 4.04 7.81
CA GLU A 61 -2.56 4.14 6.46
C GLU A 61 -2.88 5.49 5.84
N THR A 62 -1.93 6.06 5.13
CA THR A 62 -2.10 7.32 4.42
C THR A 62 -1.67 7.15 2.97
N PHE A 63 -2.50 7.64 2.04
CA PHE A 63 -2.17 7.77 0.62
C PHE A 63 -2.03 9.24 0.27
N TYR A 64 -0.97 9.56 -0.45
CA TYR A 64 -0.82 10.84 -1.13
C TYR A 64 -0.66 10.58 -2.63
N LEU A 65 -1.65 11.00 -3.42
CA LEU A 65 -1.66 10.75 -4.86
C LEU A 65 -0.79 11.78 -5.58
N LEU A 66 0.26 11.32 -6.25
CA LEU A 66 1.20 12.17 -6.99
C LEU A 66 0.72 12.42 -8.42
N GLU A 67 0.16 11.38 -9.06
CA GLU A 67 -0.31 11.43 -10.45
C GLU A 67 -1.51 10.50 -10.61
N GLY A 68 -2.43 10.87 -11.50
CA GLY A 68 -3.59 10.04 -11.84
C GLY A 68 -4.80 10.27 -10.97
N GLU A 69 -5.71 9.30 -10.97
CA GLU A 69 -6.97 9.32 -10.21
C GLU A 69 -7.26 7.92 -9.67
N ILE A 70 -7.74 7.87 -8.45
CA ILE A 70 -8.26 6.65 -7.83
C ILE A 70 -9.68 6.87 -7.32
N LEU A 71 -10.46 5.80 -7.30
CA LEU A 71 -11.75 5.74 -6.63
C LEU A 71 -11.55 5.03 -5.29
N LEU A 72 -11.91 5.69 -4.20
CA LEU A 72 -11.85 5.14 -2.85
C LEU A 72 -13.21 4.60 -2.45
N HIS A 73 -13.22 3.47 -1.77
CA HIS A 73 -14.39 2.95 -1.06
C HIS A 73 -14.06 2.97 0.42
N ILE A 74 -14.76 3.80 1.18
CA ILE A 74 -14.50 4.02 2.60
C ILE A 74 -15.83 3.93 3.35
N ASP A 75 -15.95 2.94 4.23
CA ASP A 75 -17.11 2.78 5.11
C ASP A 75 -18.45 2.82 4.36
N GLY A 76 -18.49 2.18 3.18
CA GLY A 76 -19.69 2.09 2.34
C GLY A 76 -19.89 3.27 1.36
N GLU A 77 -19.03 4.28 1.39
CA GLU A 77 -19.11 5.44 0.48
C GLU A 77 -17.96 5.45 -0.52
N GLU A 78 -18.23 5.96 -1.73
CA GLU A 78 -17.23 6.14 -2.76
C GLU A 78 -16.79 7.60 -2.84
N VAL A 79 -15.47 7.81 -2.94
CA VAL A 79 -14.85 9.13 -3.05
C VAL A 79 -13.78 9.10 -4.13
N ARG A 80 -13.79 10.05 -5.06
CA ARG A 80 -12.72 10.24 -6.04
C ARG A 80 -11.59 11.04 -5.44
N LEU A 81 -10.35 10.57 -5.66
CA LEU A 81 -9.14 11.26 -5.24
C LEU A 81 -8.28 11.53 -6.47
N GLY A 82 -7.94 12.79 -6.70
CA GLY A 82 -7.06 13.23 -7.79
C GLY A 82 -5.65 13.56 -7.30
N ALA A 83 -4.75 13.87 -8.25
CA ALA A 83 -3.38 14.25 -7.97
C ALA A 83 -3.30 15.42 -6.97
N GLY A 84 -2.41 15.32 -5.99
CA GLY A 84 -2.30 16.28 -4.88
C GLY A 84 -3.27 16.01 -3.74
N GLY A 85 -4.16 15.02 -3.89
CA GLY A 85 -5.10 14.60 -2.85
C GLY A 85 -4.49 13.63 -1.85
N LEU A 86 -5.05 13.62 -0.65
CA LEU A 86 -4.61 12.78 0.45
C LEU A 86 -5.80 12.07 1.07
N ALA A 87 -5.61 10.80 1.45
CA ALA A 87 -6.57 10.04 2.22
C ALA A 87 -5.87 9.38 3.41
N VAL A 88 -6.50 9.41 4.57
CA VAL A 88 -6.04 8.74 5.79
C VAL A 88 -7.09 7.73 6.21
N PHE A 89 -6.64 6.49 6.39
CA PHE A 89 -7.48 5.41 6.92
C PHE A 89 -6.96 5.06 8.32
N PRO A 90 -7.62 5.54 9.38
CA PRO A 90 -7.28 5.10 10.72
C PRO A 90 -7.37 3.59 10.83
N ARG A 91 -6.59 2.99 11.72
CA ARG A 91 -6.62 1.54 11.94
C ARG A 91 -8.06 1.06 12.14
N ARG A 92 -8.37 -0.12 11.62
CA ARG A 92 -9.67 -0.79 11.67
C ARG A 92 -10.78 -0.15 10.84
N VAL A 93 -10.50 0.87 10.04
CA VAL A 93 -11.48 1.44 9.10
C VAL A 93 -11.46 0.64 7.79
N PRO A 94 -12.56 -0.02 7.42
CA PRO A 94 -12.65 -0.76 6.15
C PRO A 94 -12.51 0.18 4.95
N HIS A 95 -11.66 -0.21 4.00
CA HIS A 95 -11.44 0.58 2.79
C HIS A 95 -10.93 -0.28 1.62
N ALA A 96 -11.04 0.29 0.44
CA ALA A 96 -10.48 -0.24 -0.79
C ALA A 96 -10.23 0.90 -1.78
N PHE A 97 -9.41 0.68 -2.80
CA PHE A 97 -9.27 1.62 -3.89
C PHE A 97 -9.19 0.92 -5.25
N MET A 98 -9.52 1.67 -6.29
CA MET A 98 -9.36 1.26 -7.69
C MET A 98 -8.76 2.41 -8.49
N VAL A 99 -7.79 2.10 -9.35
CA VAL A 99 -7.20 3.08 -10.27
C VAL A 99 -8.14 3.31 -11.46
N THR A 100 -8.56 4.55 -11.68
CA THR A 100 -9.50 4.94 -12.74
C THR A 100 -8.81 5.66 -13.91
N SER A 101 -7.65 6.26 -13.70
CA SER A 101 -6.82 6.85 -14.76
C SER A 101 -5.98 5.78 -15.48
N PRO A 102 -5.39 6.07 -16.67
CA PRO A 102 -4.52 5.11 -17.35
C PRO A 102 -3.38 4.60 -16.48
N THR A 103 -2.76 5.50 -15.74
CA THR A 103 -1.72 5.19 -14.73
C THR A 103 -1.95 6.04 -13.50
N ALA A 104 -1.39 5.61 -12.37
CA ALA A 104 -1.36 6.38 -11.13
C ALA A 104 -0.03 6.18 -10.43
N ARG A 105 0.41 7.19 -9.70
CA ARG A 105 1.60 7.14 -8.85
C ARG A 105 1.24 7.71 -7.49
N MET A 106 1.54 6.95 -6.44
CA MET A 106 1.02 7.23 -5.11
C MET A 106 2.06 6.91 -4.05
N LEU A 107 2.19 7.77 -3.04
CA LEU A 107 2.90 7.42 -1.82
C LEU A 107 1.95 6.69 -0.88
N ALA A 108 2.37 5.55 -0.39
CA ALA A 108 1.70 4.80 0.66
C ALA A 108 2.57 4.82 1.91
N PHE A 109 1.95 5.16 3.02
CA PHE A 109 2.60 5.37 4.30
C PHE A 109 1.80 4.66 5.38
N GLN A 110 2.45 3.87 6.23
CA GLN A 110 1.81 3.25 7.40
C GLN A 110 2.57 3.56 8.68
N SER A 111 1.84 3.86 9.73
CA SER A 111 2.38 4.15 11.06
C SER A 111 1.54 3.45 12.13
N PRO A 112 2.18 2.62 13.01
CA PRO A 112 3.55 2.13 12.95
C PRO A 112 3.82 1.23 11.73
N ALA A 113 5.07 0.77 11.58
CA ALA A 113 5.50 -0.04 10.44
C ALA A 113 5.00 -1.51 10.50
N ALA A 114 3.85 -1.74 11.09
CA ALA A 114 3.34 -3.10 11.35
C ALA A 114 2.94 -3.88 10.09
N GLY A 115 2.64 -3.17 8.99
CA GLY A 115 2.20 -3.79 7.74
C GLY A 115 3.32 -4.18 6.78
N GLU A 116 4.58 -3.85 7.06
CA GLU A 116 5.70 -4.13 6.14
C GLU A 116 5.82 -5.61 5.80
N ALA A 117 5.67 -6.48 6.79
CA ALA A 117 5.77 -7.93 6.59
C ALA A 117 4.75 -8.46 5.57
N PHE A 118 3.55 -7.92 5.54
CA PHE A 118 2.53 -8.27 4.54
C PHE A 118 3.00 -7.98 3.12
N TYR A 119 3.48 -6.77 2.87
CA TYR A 119 3.95 -6.36 1.55
C TYR A 119 5.17 -7.16 1.11
N ARG A 120 6.10 -7.44 2.01
CA ARG A 120 7.26 -8.29 1.70
C ARG A 120 6.86 -9.72 1.38
N HIS A 121 5.90 -10.26 2.10
CA HIS A 121 5.40 -11.61 1.88
C HIS A 121 4.63 -11.73 0.54
N ALA A 122 3.95 -10.66 0.14
CA ALA A 122 3.09 -10.60 -1.05
C ALA A 122 3.78 -10.01 -2.29
N SER A 123 5.09 -9.91 -2.30
CA SER A 123 5.86 -9.29 -3.39
C SER A 123 7.02 -10.15 -3.84
N GLU A 124 7.48 -9.88 -5.07
CA GLU A 124 8.64 -10.49 -5.68
C GLU A 124 9.62 -9.43 -6.17
N ASP A 125 10.85 -9.82 -6.45
CA ASP A 125 11.88 -8.98 -7.07
C ASP A 125 11.80 -8.98 -8.62
N HIS A 126 10.77 -9.60 -9.16
CA HIS A 126 10.53 -9.76 -10.58
C HIS A 126 9.02 -9.67 -10.89
N PRO A 127 8.63 -9.40 -12.15
CA PRO A 127 7.22 -9.34 -12.53
C PRO A 127 6.45 -10.59 -12.11
N THR A 128 5.29 -10.36 -11.48
CA THR A 128 4.41 -11.44 -11.01
C THR A 128 2.96 -11.13 -11.41
N PRO A 129 2.16 -12.13 -11.78
CA PRO A 129 0.75 -11.92 -12.10
C PRO A 129 -0.06 -11.56 -10.85
N VAL A 130 -1.24 -10.98 -11.07
CA VAL A 130 -2.21 -10.73 -9.99
C VAL A 130 -2.70 -12.07 -9.45
N ASP A 131 -2.64 -12.23 -8.13
CA ASP A 131 -3.00 -13.46 -7.43
C ASP A 131 -3.64 -13.12 -6.07
N PHE A 132 -4.96 -13.09 -6.02
CA PHE A 132 -5.70 -12.78 -4.79
C PHE A 132 -5.63 -13.90 -3.74
N ASP A 133 -5.39 -15.13 -4.15
CA ASP A 133 -5.18 -16.23 -3.18
C ASP A 133 -3.88 -16.03 -2.42
N ARG A 134 -2.85 -15.54 -3.10
CA ARG A 134 -1.59 -15.17 -2.47
C ARG A 134 -1.73 -13.97 -1.52
N ILE A 135 -2.56 -12.99 -1.87
CA ILE A 135 -2.91 -11.87 -0.97
C ILE A 135 -3.55 -12.40 0.32
N ARG A 136 -4.49 -13.31 0.18
CA ARG A 136 -5.15 -13.94 1.33
C ARG A 136 -4.16 -14.72 2.20
N ALA A 137 -3.29 -15.50 1.57
CA ALA A 137 -2.27 -16.26 2.29
C ALA A 137 -1.30 -15.34 3.05
N ALA A 138 -0.88 -14.23 2.45
CA ALA A 138 -0.02 -13.24 3.10
C ALA A 138 -0.73 -12.55 4.28
N SER A 139 -2.01 -12.25 4.13
CA SER A 139 -2.85 -11.72 5.20
C SER A 139 -2.90 -12.68 6.41
N GLU A 140 -3.18 -13.94 6.15
CA GLU A 140 -3.24 -14.99 7.19
C GLU A 140 -1.88 -15.21 7.86
N ALA A 141 -0.80 -15.22 7.08
CA ALA A 141 0.54 -15.47 7.58
C ALA A 141 1.07 -14.33 8.47
N THR A 142 0.67 -13.09 8.22
CA THR A 142 1.23 -11.91 8.91
C THR A 142 0.28 -11.27 9.91
N GLY A 143 -1.03 -11.44 9.75
CA GLY A 143 -2.04 -10.73 10.55
C GLY A 143 -2.03 -9.21 10.38
N ALA A 144 -1.29 -8.69 9.41
CA ALA A 144 -1.09 -7.25 9.21
C ALA A 144 -2.28 -6.56 8.54
N ILE A 145 -3.10 -7.34 7.83
CA ILE A 145 -4.32 -6.86 7.19
C ILE A 145 -5.42 -7.92 7.40
N GLU A 146 -6.67 -7.47 7.47
CA GLU A 146 -7.84 -8.32 7.53
C GLU A 146 -8.66 -8.09 6.27
N ILE A 147 -8.84 -9.14 5.45
CA ILE A 147 -9.62 -9.08 4.23
C ILE A 147 -11.09 -9.34 4.56
N LEU A 148 -11.96 -8.41 4.20
CA LEU A 148 -13.39 -8.44 4.51
C LEU A 148 -14.24 -8.91 3.34
N GLY A 149 -13.73 -8.82 2.11
CA GLY A 149 -14.46 -9.21 0.91
C GLY A 149 -13.67 -8.90 -0.37
N PRO A 150 -14.24 -9.21 -1.55
CA PRO A 150 -13.63 -8.87 -2.83
C PRO A 150 -13.59 -7.35 -3.05
N PRO A 151 -12.89 -6.88 -4.10
CA PRO A 151 -12.97 -5.48 -4.50
C PRO A 151 -14.44 -5.04 -4.64
N PRO A 152 -14.84 -3.93 -3.99
CA PRO A 152 -16.25 -3.50 -3.96
C PRO A 152 -16.68 -2.64 -5.15
N PHE A 153 -15.96 -2.70 -6.25
CA PHE A 153 -16.14 -1.87 -7.45
C PHE A 153 -16.78 -2.61 -8.60
#